data_bd3a428308e4c5bfb34fc36870675aff
#
_entry.id   bd3a428308e4c5bfb34fc36870675aff
#
_cell.length_a   1.000
_cell.length_b   1.000
_cell.length_c   1.000
_cell.angle_alpha   90.00
_cell.angle_beta   90.00
_cell.angle_gamma   90.00
#
_symmetry.space_group_name_H-M   'P 1'
#
loop_
_entity.id
_entity.type
_entity.pdbx_description
1 polymer ?
#
loop_
_entity_poly.entity_id
_entity_poly.type
_entity_poly.pdbx_seq_one_letter_code
_entity_poly.pdbx_strand_id
1 'polypeptide(L)'
;MKKILCLIVVIITTSEAFAQNGSLDTADIINVTIKKDPRLDLLAKAQVDMAKTASRYAKGYRLFVLKSDNREYAMKVRAYLLQNFPEEKVIMTYQSPFIKMKFGDFADKEAAEKCKNLIVKGGVITGGIYIVPDTIELKPEKTEQDEQ
;
A
#
# COMPACT_ATOMS: atom_id res chain seq x y z
N MET A 1 38.67 -19.11 60.05
CA MET A 1 37.47 -18.64 59.38
C MET A 1 37.41 -17.12 59.26
N LYS A 2 37.67 -16.34 60.32
CA LYS A 2 37.64 -14.84 60.26
C LYS A 2 38.66 -14.24 59.26
N LYS A 3 39.87 -14.81 59.10
CA LYS A 3 40.86 -14.31 58.12
C LYS A 3 40.48 -14.53 56.66
N ILE A 4 39.74 -15.58 56.36
CA ILE A 4 39.28 -15.88 55.00
C ILE A 4 38.13 -14.93 54.61
N LEU A 5 37.27 -14.59 55.60
CA LEU A 5 36.19 -13.64 55.41
C LEU A 5 36.71 -12.22 55.08
N CYS A 6 37.76 -11.76 55.77
CA CYS A 6 38.39 -10.48 55.46
C CYS A 6 39.04 -10.43 54.04
N LEU A 7 39.59 -11.55 53.58
CA LEU A 7 40.21 -11.62 52.27
C LEU A 7 39.17 -11.54 51.15
N ILE A 8 37.99 -12.13 51.35
CA ILE A 8 36.85 -12.05 50.38
C ILE A 8 36.30 -10.62 50.32
N VAL A 9 36.21 -9.92 51.45
CA VAL A 9 35.73 -8.52 51.47
C VAL A 9 36.68 -7.58 50.73
N VAL A 10 38.00 -7.78 50.83
CA VAL A 10 38.98 -6.96 50.12
C VAL A 10 38.95 -7.18 48.61
N ILE A 11 38.63 -8.39 48.13
CA ILE A 11 38.51 -8.68 46.69
C ILE A 11 37.24 -8.04 46.09
N ILE A 12 36.17 -7.89 46.86
CA ILE A 12 34.92 -7.29 46.37
C ILE A 12 35.03 -5.77 46.23
N THR A 13 35.93 -5.11 46.97
CA THR A 13 36.07 -3.64 46.93
C THR A 13 36.99 -3.12 45.82
N THR A 14 37.64 -3.99 45.04
CA THR A 14 38.59 -3.57 43.97
C THR A 14 37.97 -3.58 42.57
N SER A 15 36.67 -3.89 42.40
CA SER A 15 36.03 -3.98 41.08
C SER A 15 35.36 -2.68 40.59
N GLU A 16 35.55 -1.54 41.24
CA GLU A 16 34.84 -0.28 40.94
C GLU A 16 35.65 0.71 40.08
N ALA A 17 36.66 0.31 39.32
CA ALA A 17 37.51 1.27 38.68
C ALA A 17 37.74 1.08 37.16
N PHE A 18 36.70 0.84 36.36
CA PHE A 18 36.80 1.06 34.90
C PHE A 18 35.45 1.44 34.29
N ALA A 19 34.75 2.42 34.87
CA ALA A 19 33.80 3.19 34.11
C ALA A 19 34.59 4.32 33.39
N GLN A 20 35.15 4.04 32.25
CA GLN A 20 35.65 5.09 31.37
C GLN A 20 34.43 5.84 30.83
N ASN A 21 34.15 6.97 31.45
CA ASN A 21 33.38 8.05 30.84
C ASN A 21 34.19 8.55 29.65
N GLY A 22 34.03 7.92 28.50
CA GLY A 22 34.32 8.54 27.23
C GLY A 22 33.34 9.68 27.05
N SER A 23 33.63 10.85 27.59
CA SER A 23 33.02 12.09 27.12
C SER A 23 33.45 12.21 25.67
N LEU A 24 32.57 11.85 24.76
CA LEU A 24 32.69 12.27 23.38
C LEU A 24 32.66 13.80 23.41
N ASP A 25 33.86 14.39 23.25
CA ASP A 25 34.01 15.82 23.03
C ASP A 25 33.16 16.18 21.80
N THR A 26 31.96 16.66 22.08
CA THR A 26 30.97 17.13 21.07
C THR A 26 31.46 18.41 20.38
N ALA A 27 32.64 18.92 20.80
CA ALA A 27 33.21 20.16 20.28
C ALA A 27 33.82 20.01 18.87
N ASP A 28 34.26 18.81 18.47
CA ASP A 28 34.92 18.59 17.17
C ASP A 28 33.95 18.24 16.02
N ILE A 29 32.65 18.06 16.32
CA ILE A 29 31.65 17.70 15.27
C ILE A 29 31.13 18.93 14.53
N ILE A 30 31.49 20.15 14.96
CA ILE A 30 30.85 21.41 14.52
C ILE A 30 31.28 21.86 13.12
N ASN A 31 32.30 21.25 12.51
CA ASN A 31 32.82 21.72 11.22
C ASN A 31 32.75 20.70 10.07
N VAL A 32 31.86 19.70 10.16
CA VAL A 32 31.59 18.86 8.99
C VAL A 32 30.62 19.59 8.05
N THR A 33 31.17 20.36 7.13
CA THR A 33 30.40 20.92 6.03
C THR A 33 30.08 19.79 5.05
N ILE A 34 28.94 19.15 5.24
CA ILE A 34 28.41 18.16 4.30
C ILE A 34 27.95 18.92 3.05
N LYS A 35 28.79 18.96 2.00
CA LYS A 35 28.38 19.39 0.67
C LYS A 35 27.49 18.32 0.07
N LYS A 36 26.19 18.46 0.29
CA LYS A 36 25.19 17.59 -0.29
C LYS A 36 25.08 17.88 -1.79
N ASP A 37 25.28 16.88 -2.64
CA ASP A 37 25.06 17.02 -4.08
C ASP A 37 23.55 17.25 -4.31
N PRO A 38 23.15 18.34 -5.02
CA PRO A 38 21.75 18.64 -5.29
C PRO A 38 21.02 17.48 -6.04
N ARG A 39 21.75 16.60 -6.72
CA ARG A 39 21.19 15.42 -7.36
C ARG A 39 20.65 14.40 -6.37
N LEU A 40 21.20 14.34 -5.15
CA LEU A 40 20.70 13.46 -4.10
C LEU A 40 19.28 13.84 -3.65
N ASP A 41 18.96 15.12 -3.61
CA ASP A 41 17.61 15.59 -3.25
C ASP A 41 16.60 15.25 -4.35
N LEU A 42 17.00 15.31 -5.62
CA LEU A 42 16.15 14.86 -6.73
C LEU A 42 15.90 13.34 -6.68
N LEU A 43 16.93 12.55 -6.39
CA LEU A 43 16.80 11.10 -6.26
C LEU A 43 15.94 10.73 -5.05
N ALA A 44 16.15 11.36 -3.91
CA ALA A 44 15.34 11.14 -2.71
C ALA A 44 13.87 11.47 -2.95
N LYS A 45 13.58 12.59 -3.62
CA LYS A 45 12.21 12.98 -3.99
C LYS A 45 11.59 11.96 -4.96
N ALA A 46 12.31 11.56 -6.00
CA ALA A 46 11.84 10.56 -6.95
C ALA A 46 11.54 9.22 -6.25
N GLN A 47 12.39 8.80 -5.30
CA GLN A 47 12.18 7.57 -4.54
C GLN A 47 10.94 7.64 -3.65
N VAL A 48 10.70 8.79 -2.98
CA VAL A 48 9.49 9.02 -2.19
C VAL A 48 8.24 8.99 -3.07
N ASP A 49 8.29 9.60 -4.25
CA ASP A 49 7.16 9.62 -5.18
C ASP A 49 6.87 8.22 -5.74
N MET A 50 7.90 7.43 -6.04
CA MET A 50 7.75 6.02 -6.42
C MET A 50 7.15 5.18 -5.29
N ALA A 51 7.60 5.37 -4.04
CA ALA A 51 7.08 4.65 -2.89
C ALA A 51 5.61 4.99 -2.62
N LYS A 52 5.23 6.27 -2.72
CA LYS A 52 3.83 6.71 -2.62
C LYS A 52 2.96 6.11 -3.73
N THR A 53 3.48 6.02 -4.95
CA THR A 53 2.75 5.41 -6.07
C THR A 53 2.58 3.91 -5.85
N ALA A 54 3.64 3.21 -5.42
CA ALA A 54 3.60 1.78 -5.13
C ALA A 54 2.61 1.44 -3.99
N SER A 55 2.50 2.29 -2.96
CA SER A 55 1.58 2.09 -1.85
C SER A 55 0.09 2.22 -2.22
N ARG A 56 -0.21 2.84 -3.38
CA ARG A 56 -1.58 2.95 -3.89
C ARG A 56 -2.10 1.66 -4.51
N TYR A 57 -1.22 0.72 -4.82
CA TYR A 57 -1.60 -0.53 -5.46
C TYR A 57 -1.45 -1.70 -4.48
N ALA A 58 -2.49 -2.52 -4.40
CA ALA A 58 -2.50 -3.73 -3.58
C ALA A 58 -3.05 -4.92 -4.37
N LYS A 59 -2.81 -6.11 -3.85
CA LYS A 59 -3.50 -7.30 -4.33
C LYS A 59 -4.94 -7.27 -3.86
N GLY A 60 -5.87 -7.49 -4.78
CA GLY A 60 -7.29 -7.52 -4.50
C GLY A 60 -8.07 -8.27 -5.57
N TYR A 61 -9.31 -7.93 -5.74
CA TYR A 61 -10.24 -8.61 -6.63
C TYR A 61 -10.95 -7.63 -7.53
N ARG A 62 -11.20 -8.04 -8.78
CA ARG A 62 -12.06 -7.35 -9.74
C ARG A 62 -13.12 -8.28 -10.28
N LEU A 63 -14.24 -7.73 -10.66
CA LEU A 63 -15.26 -8.48 -11.38
C LEU A 63 -14.93 -8.47 -12.88
N PHE A 64 -14.78 -9.62 -13.46
CA PHE A 64 -14.77 -9.80 -14.89
C PHE A 64 -16.22 -9.89 -15.38
N VAL A 65 -16.69 -8.83 -16.02
CA VAL A 65 -18.12 -8.64 -16.30
C VAL A 65 -18.48 -9.08 -17.71
N LEU A 66 -17.61 -8.84 -18.67
CA LEU A 66 -17.93 -9.04 -20.08
C LEU A 66 -16.71 -9.43 -20.91
N LYS A 67 -16.94 -10.37 -21.83
CA LYS A 67 -16.09 -10.62 -22.99
C LYS A 67 -17.01 -10.72 -24.22
N SER A 68 -16.99 -9.74 -25.11
CA SER A 68 -17.84 -9.67 -26.29
C SER A 68 -17.09 -9.04 -27.45
N ASP A 69 -17.42 -9.43 -28.66
CA ASP A 69 -17.03 -8.80 -29.90
C ASP A 69 -17.97 -7.65 -30.29
N ASN A 70 -19.17 -7.61 -29.71
CA ASN A 70 -20.16 -6.56 -29.95
C ASN A 70 -19.87 -5.31 -29.12
N ARG A 71 -19.45 -4.24 -29.82
CA ARG A 71 -19.13 -2.95 -29.20
C ARG A 71 -20.34 -2.25 -28.61
N GLU A 72 -21.51 -2.32 -29.27
CA GLU A 72 -22.72 -1.65 -28.79
C GLU A 72 -23.17 -2.24 -27.46
N TYR A 73 -23.16 -3.57 -27.37
CA TYR A 73 -23.48 -4.26 -26.12
C TYR A 73 -22.50 -3.90 -25.01
N ALA A 74 -21.19 -3.87 -25.29
CA ALA A 74 -20.18 -3.47 -24.33
C ALA A 74 -20.40 -2.03 -23.82
N MET A 75 -20.79 -1.11 -24.72
CA MET A 75 -21.07 0.28 -24.33
C MET A 75 -22.36 0.40 -23.48
N LYS A 76 -23.40 -0.38 -23.79
CA LYS A 76 -24.61 -0.45 -22.95
C LYS A 76 -24.30 -0.95 -21.55
N VAL A 77 -23.53 -2.03 -21.43
CA VAL A 77 -23.10 -2.58 -20.14
C VAL A 77 -22.26 -1.55 -19.36
N ARG A 78 -21.33 -0.87 -20.04
CA ARG A 78 -20.52 0.18 -19.40
C ARG A 78 -21.39 1.32 -18.87
N ALA A 79 -22.33 1.80 -19.68
CA ALA A 79 -23.24 2.88 -19.26
C ALA A 79 -24.08 2.47 -18.03
N TYR A 80 -24.60 1.25 -18.04
CA TYR A 80 -25.36 0.69 -16.93
C TYR A 80 -24.52 0.63 -15.64
N LEU A 81 -23.27 0.16 -15.73
CA LEU A 81 -22.38 0.07 -14.55
C LEU A 81 -22.06 1.46 -13.98
N LEU A 82 -21.75 2.44 -14.83
CA LEU A 82 -21.43 3.80 -14.40
C LEU A 82 -22.64 4.53 -13.79
N GLN A 83 -23.86 4.24 -14.27
CA GLN A 83 -25.09 4.83 -13.72
C GLN A 83 -25.46 4.26 -12.34
N ASN A 84 -25.31 2.95 -12.18
CA ASN A 84 -25.73 2.28 -10.93
C ASN A 84 -24.62 2.23 -9.87
N PHE A 85 -23.37 2.32 -10.27
CA PHE A 85 -22.20 2.20 -9.40
C PHE A 85 -21.14 3.27 -9.74
N PRO A 86 -21.43 4.57 -9.54
CA PRO A 86 -20.56 5.66 -9.91
C PRO A 86 -19.22 5.65 -9.14
N GLU A 87 -19.21 5.08 -7.94
CA GLU A 87 -18.05 4.98 -7.06
C GLU A 87 -17.00 3.98 -7.56
N GLU A 88 -17.40 3.07 -8.46
CA GLU A 88 -16.56 1.96 -8.88
C GLU A 88 -15.97 2.17 -10.28
N LYS A 89 -14.73 1.75 -10.47
CA LYS A 89 -13.99 1.92 -11.72
C LYS A 89 -14.39 0.87 -12.76
N VAL A 90 -14.69 1.30 -13.97
CA VAL A 90 -14.94 0.43 -15.13
C VAL A 90 -13.72 0.44 -16.03
N ILE A 91 -13.08 -0.70 -16.22
CA ILE A 91 -11.91 -0.89 -17.06
C ILE A 91 -12.33 -1.69 -18.31
N MET A 92 -12.28 -1.05 -19.46
CA MET A 92 -12.57 -1.68 -20.74
C MET A 92 -11.27 -1.82 -21.55
N THR A 93 -10.91 -3.04 -21.91
CA THR A 93 -9.71 -3.37 -22.67
C THR A 93 -10.10 -4.05 -23.98
N TYR A 94 -9.59 -3.53 -25.10
CA TYR A 94 -9.75 -4.15 -26.40
C TYR A 94 -8.62 -5.14 -26.67
N GLN A 95 -8.99 -6.38 -26.87
CA GLN A 95 -8.08 -7.47 -27.28
C GLN A 95 -8.68 -8.15 -28.50
N SER A 96 -8.29 -7.68 -29.69
CA SER A 96 -8.88 -8.12 -30.95
C SER A 96 -9.11 -9.64 -31.03
N PRO A 97 -10.30 -10.11 -31.40
CA PRO A 97 -11.50 -9.32 -31.77
C PRO A 97 -12.40 -8.93 -30.58
N PHE A 98 -12.03 -9.27 -29.35
CA PHE A 98 -12.89 -9.12 -28.17
C PHE A 98 -12.64 -7.86 -27.37
N ILE A 99 -13.73 -7.33 -26.81
CA ILE A 99 -13.73 -6.33 -25.75
C ILE A 99 -13.89 -7.06 -24.41
N LYS A 100 -12.96 -6.85 -23.52
CA LYS A 100 -13.01 -7.35 -22.15
C LYS A 100 -13.32 -6.21 -21.19
N MET A 101 -14.20 -6.44 -20.22
CA MET A 101 -14.58 -5.45 -19.23
C MET A 101 -14.36 -6.00 -17.83
N LYS A 102 -13.56 -5.27 -17.06
CA LYS A 102 -13.36 -5.50 -15.62
C LYS A 102 -13.99 -4.35 -14.84
N PHE A 103 -14.49 -4.65 -13.67
CA PHE A 103 -15.24 -3.72 -12.85
C PHE A 103 -14.86 -3.81 -11.38
N GLY A 104 -14.75 -2.65 -10.74
CA GLY A 104 -14.51 -2.46 -9.32
C GLY A 104 -13.07 -2.74 -8.90
N ASP A 105 -12.70 -2.16 -7.78
CA ASP A 105 -11.43 -2.37 -7.08
C ASP A 105 -11.77 -2.82 -5.65
N PHE A 106 -11.87 -4.14 -5.42
CA PHE A 106 -12.28 -4.72 -4.15
C PHE A 106 -11.09 -5.30 -3.40
N ALA A 107 -10.85 -4.86 -2.16
CA ALA A 107 -9.82 -5.45 -1.30
C ALA A 107 -10.21 -6.87 -0.90
N ASP A 108 -11.50 -7.10 -0.60
CA ASP A 108 -12.03 -8.36 -0.12
C ASP A 108 -12.89 -9.07 -1.15
N LYS A 109 -12.79 -10.40 -1.16
CA LYS A 109 -13.59 -11.24 -2.05
C LYS A 109 -15.08 -11.14 -1.74
N GLU A 110 -15.44 -11.00 -0.46
CA GLU A 110 -16.83 -10.88 -0.02
C GLU A 110 -17.49 -9.59 -0.54
N ALA A 111 -16.77 -8.48 -0.55
CA ALA A 111 -17.23 -7.22 -1.13
C ALA A 111 -17.49 -7.38 -2.64
N ALA A 112 -16.59 -8.06 -3.34
CA ALA A 112 -16.75 -8.38 -4.76
C ALA A 112 -17.99 -9.27 -5.00
N GLU A 113 -18.24 -10.28 -4.16
CA GLU A 113 -19.42 -11.16 -4.26
C GLU A 113 -20.73 -10.41 -4.05
N LYS A 114 -20.79 -9.54 -3.06
CA LYS A 114 -21.97 -8.67 -2.82
C LYS A 114 -22.28 -7.81 -4.04
N CYS A 115 -21.27 -7.14 -4.59
CA CYS A 115 -21.41 -6.30 -5.78
C CYS A 115 -21.80 -7.12 -7.01
N LYS A 116 -21.19 -8.29 -7.24
CA LYS A 116 -21.59 -9.23 -8.29
C LYS A 116 -23.08 -9.56 -8.22
N ASN A 117 -23.59 -9.90 -7.03
CA ASN A 117 -24.98 -10.27 -6.83
C ASN A 117 -25.94 -9.10 -7.16
N LEU A 118 -25.55 -7.86 -6.86
CA LEU A 118 -26.32 -6.66 -7.21
C LEU A 118 -26.37 -6.46 -8.73
N ILE A 119 -25.23 -6.63 -9.41
CA ILE A 119 -25.15 -6.48 -10.88
C ILE A 119 -25.97 -7.56 -11.58
N VAL A 120 -25.93 -8.81 -11.11
CA VAL A 120 -26.71 -9.92 -11.66
C VAL A 120 -28.20 -9.66 -11.52
N LYS A 121 -28.66 -9.11 -10.38
CA LYS A 121 -30.06 -8.74 -10.16
C LYS A 121 -30.56 -7.67 -11.15
N GLY A 122 -29.68 -6.83 -11.63
CA GLY A 122 -30.02 -5.81 -12.64
C GLY A 122 -30.34 -6.35 -14.03
N GLY A 123 -30.01 -7.61 -14.34
CA GLY A 123 -30.44 -8.33 -15.53
C GLY A 123 -29.91 -7.83 -16.87
N VAL A 124 -29.02 -6.83 -16.89
CA VAL A 124 -28.48 -6.23 -18.14
C VAL A 124 -27.38 -7.07 -18.74
N ILE A 125 -26.68 -7.86 -17.90
CA ILE A 125 -25.54 -8.66 -18.31
C ILE A 125 -25.99 -10.10 -18.53
N THR A 126 -25.95 -10.54 -19.78
CA THR A 126 -26.37 -11.88 -20.20
C THR A 126 -25.29 -12.95 -20.01
N GLY A 127 -24.05 -12.57 -19.61
CA GLY A 127 -22.92 -13.46 -19.41
C GLY A 127 -22.63 -13.77 -17.93
N GLY A 128 -21.80 -14.77 -17.69
CA GLY A 128 -21.32 -15.07 -16.35
C GLY A 128 -20.35 -14.00 -15.85
N ILE A 129 -20.56 -13.50 -14.64
CA ILE A 129 -19.65 -12.58 -13.94
C ILE A 129 -18.70 -13.40 -13.06
N TYR A 130 -17.40 -13.20 -13.21
CA TYR A 130 -16.37 -13.91 -12.49
C TYR A 130 -15.56 -12.97 -11.61
N ILE A 131 -15.19 -13.43 -10.42
CA ILE A 131 -14.25 -12.73 -9.55
C ILE A 131 -12.85 -13.16 -9.93
N VAL A 132 -12.00 -12.20 -10.27
CA VAL A 132 -10.61 -12.45 -10.66
C VAL A 132 -9.65 -11.73 -9.73
N PRO A 133 -8.56 -12.37 -9.25
CA PRO A 133 -7.52 -11.68 -8.54
C PRO A 133 -6.81 -10.71 -9.49
N ASP A 134 -6.60 -9.47 -9.03
CA ASP A 134 -5.96 -8.42 -9.82
C ASP A 134 -5.24 -7.44 -8.89
N THR A 135 -4.40 -6.60 -9.48
CA THR A 135 -3.83 -5.45 -8.77
C THR A 135 -4.84 -4.31 -8.81
N ILE A 136 -5.30 -3.91 -7.65
CA ILE A 136 -6.29 -2.84 -7.48
C ILE A 136 -5.63 -1.55 -7.03
N GLU A 137 -6.27 -0.43 -7.30
CA GLU A 137 -5.91 0.87 -6.75
C GLU A 137 -6.70 1.09 -5.46
N LEU A 138 -5.96 1.21 -4.33
CA LEU A 138 -6.59 1.50 -3.05
C LEU A 138 -7.18 2.92 -3.09
N LYS A 139 -8.45 3.05 -2.74
CA LYS A 139 -9.06 4.35 -2.51
C LYS A 139 -8.34 4.99 -1.31
N PRO A 140 -7.93 6.28 -1.40
CA PRO A 140 -7.39 6.97 -0.24
C PRO A 140 -8.45 6.93 0.87
N GLU A 141 -8.07 6.48 2.06
CA GLU A 141 -8.91 6.64 3.24
C GLU A 141 -9.20 8.14 3.39
N LYS A 142 -10.47 8.51 3.41
CA LYS A 142 -10.88 9.86 3.77
C LYS A 142 -10.44 10.07 5.22
N THR A 143 -9.32 10.74 5.39
CA THR A 143 -8.90 11.20 6.72
C THR A 143 -9.93 12.24 7.14
N GLU A 144 -10.52 12.08 8.33
CA GLU A 144 -11.55 12.96 8.92
C GLU A 144 -11.06 14.41 9.17
N GLN A 145 -10.01 14.84 8.50
CA GLN A 145 -9.39 16.18 8.63
C GLN A 145 -9.84 17.18 7.58
N ASP A 146 -10.68 16.80 6.62
CA ASP A 146 -11.18 17.70 5.57
C ASP A 146 -12.54 18.34 5.89
N GLU A 147 -13.04 18.19 7.14
CA GLU A 147 -14.26 18.83 7.64
C GLU A 147 -13.95 19.88 8.72
N GLN A 148 -13.04 20.84 8.46
CA GLN A 148 -12.94 22.07 9.27
C GLN A 148 -12.79 23.29 8.38
#